data_27e2b246e7b3bbb36efd4b13ea4e6638
#
_entry.id   27e2b246e7b3bbb36efd4b13ea4e6638
#
_cell.length_a   1.000
_cell.length_b   1.000
_cell.length_c   1.000
_cell.angle_alpha   90.00
_cell.angle_beta   90.00
_cell.angle_gamma   90.00
#
_symmetry.space_group_name_H-M   'P 1'
#
loop_
_entity.id
_entity.type
_entity.pdbx_description
1 polymer ?
#
loop_
_entity_poly.entity_id
_entity_poly.type
_entity_poly.pdbx_seq_one_letter_code
_entity_poly.pdbx_strand_id
1 'polypeptide(L)'
;VAAQYMGHGDKEMVGRASNQLFIAVGGVALLFMTIALIWNKGLLALLYGNVEADVMSAARIYFYIVAVSFPFLGIYNGGAALFRAVGDSKVSMKVSLVANLVNVVGNAILIYGAGIGVTGAALSTLFSRILSAVLIVVLLKKSDKIIMSNHWRLDTKILGKILYIGVPNGLENSIFQIGKLLTTSLIAGFGMAATTANAVTGSIASFQQIPANAIGVAMITVIGQCIGAGETEQALYYLKKMMKVAYACMILLGIPMIIFARPICGIYHLSPETMKITVFLLCYSCVCCMLVHPLSFAQSNALRAAGDVRFTMIVAIASMWLCRVGMAYILGQGLGLGVIGVWIAMTMDWVVRAFLFTNRIRTGKWLKYKDRLVK
;
A
#
# COMPACT_ATOMS: atom_id res chain seq x y z
N VAL A 1 14.70 -6.85 6.27
CA VAL A 1 15.40 -7.75 7.20
C VAL A 1 15.56 -9.12 6.56
N ALA A 2 14.50 -9.94 6.35
CA ALA A 2 14.63 -11.30 5.81
C ALA A 2 15.34 -11.36 4.45
N ALA A 3 15.05 -10.42 3.53
CA ALA A 3 15.72 -10.32 2.22
C ALA A 3 17.23 -10.05 2.37
N GLN A 4 17.63 -9.26 3.34
CA GLN A 4 19.06 -8.99 3.59
C GLN A 4 19.78 -10.18 4.18
N TYR A 5 19.18 -10.90 5.16
CA TYR A 5 19.74 -12.15 5.66
C TYR A 5 19.84 -13.21 4.57
N MET A 6 18.86 -13.25 3.65
CA MET A 6 18.91 -14.13 2.49
C MET A 6 20.06 -13.77 1.54
N GLY A 7 20.29 -12.50 1.29
CA GLY A 7 21.43 -12.01 0.50
C GLY A 7 22.78 -12.32 1.14
N HIS A 8 22.84 -12.28 2.47
CA HIS A 8 24.04 -12.65 3.24
C HIS A 8 24.28 -14.17 3.29
N GLY A 9 23.34 -15.00 2.83
CA GLY A 9 23.43 -16.45 2.84
C GLY A 9 23.07 -17.13 4.16
N ASP A 10 22.63 -16.37 5.17
CA ASP A 10 22.32 -16.87 6.51
C ASP A 10 20.87 -17.35 6.62
N LYS A 11 20.64 -18.61 6.22
CA LYS A 11 19.34 -19.25 6.26
C LYS A 11 18.76 -19.41 7.68
N GLU A 12 19.62 -19.57 8.68
CA GLU A 12 19.19 -19.70 10.07
C GLU A 12 18.58 -18.39 10.57
N MET A 13 19.25 -17.26 10.29
CA MET A 13 18.74 -15.93 10.63
C MET A 13 17.47 -15.57 9.85
N VAL A 14 17.31 -16.06 8.62
CA VAL A 14 16.03 -15.94 7.88
C VAL A 14 14.91 -16.65 8.66
N GLY A 15 15.15 -17.87 9.15
CA GLY A 15 14.18 -18.64 9.94
C GLY A 15 13.81 -17.94 11.26
N ARG A 16 14.81 -17.46 12.00
CA ARG A 16 14.58 -16.67 13.23
C ARG A 16 13.82 -15.38 12.96
N ALA A 17 14.20 -14.64 11.92
CA ALA A 17 13.50 -13.42 11.53
C ALA A 17 12.05 -13.70 11.08
N SER A 18 11.78 -14.85 10.46
CA SER A 18 10.43 -15.28 10.10
C SER A 18 9.55 -15.49 11.34
N ASN A 19 10.04 -16.18 12.36
CA ASN A 19 9.31 -16.37 13.61
C ASN A 19 9.01 -15.02 14.29
N GLN A 20 10.01 -14.13 14.39
CA GLN A 20 9.82 -12.80 14.99
C GLN A 20 8.84 -11.95 14.19
N LEU A 21 8.81 -12.08 12.86
CA LEU A 21 7.84 -11.38 12.01
C LEU A 21 6.41 -11.83 12.34
N PHE A 22 6.15 -13.14 12.49
CA PHE A 22 4.82 -13.63 12.84
C PHE A 22 4.40 -13.20 14.25
N ILE A 23 5.33 -13.20 15.23
CA ILE A 23 5.06 -12.66 16.56
C ILE A 23 4.70 -11.17 16.49
N ALA A 24 5.51 -10.37 15.78
CA ALA A 24 5.27 -8.93 15.64
C ALA A 24 3.92 -8.64 14.96
N VAL A 25 3.69 -9.26 13.79
CA VAL A 25 2.48 -9.02 13.00
C VAL A 25 1.24 -9.56 13.72
N GLY A 26 1.34 -10.72 14.35
CA GLY A 26 0.25 -11.30 15.16
C GLY A 26 -0.09 -10.41 16.35
N GLY A 27 0.91 -9.95 17.11
CA GLY A 27 0.71 -9.05 18.24
C GLY A 27 0.08 -7.72 17.85
N VAL A 28 0.59 -7.08 16.79
CA VAL A 28 0.03 -5.83 16.26
C VAL A 28 -1.39 -6.04 15.74
N ALA A 29 -1.66 -7.11 15.01
CA ALA A 29 -2.98 -7.39 14.47
C ALA A 29 -4.00 -7.69 15.57
N LEU A 30 -3.61 -8.42 16.62
CA LEU A 30 -4.44 -8.65 17.81
C LEU A 30 -4.73 -7.34 18.56
N LEU A 31 -3.73 -6.47 18.70
CA LEU A 31 -3.92 -5.16 19.31
C LEU A 31 -4.96 -4.33 18.53
N PHE A 32 -4.81 -4.22 17.20
CA PHE A 32 -5.76 -3.48 16.37
C PHE A 32 -7.15 -4.13 16.35
N MET A 33 -7.24 -5.45 16.35
CA MET A 33 -8.51 -6.17 16.50
C MET A 33 -9.19 -5.80 17.81
N THR A 34 -8.46 -5.85 18.93
CA THR A 34 -9.01 -5.54 20.27
C THR A 34 -9.49 -4.08 20.33
N ILE A 35 -8.69 -3.13 19.83
CA ILE A 35 -9.08 -1.71 19.76
C ILE A 35 -10.35 -1.55 18.91
N ALA A 36 -10.40 -2.18 17.74
CA ALA A 36 -11.54 -2.10 16.83
C ALA A 36 -12.81 -2.70 17.44
N LEU A 37 -12.71 -3.80 18.18
CA LEU A 37 -13.86 -4.42 18.85
C LEU A 37 -14.36 -3.60 20.03
N ILE A 38 -13.47 -3.07 20.87
CA ILE A 38 -13.84 -2.28 22.05
C ILE A 38 -14.41 -0.92 21.66
N TRP A 39 -13.76 -0.21 20.75
CA TRP A 39 -14.12 1.16 20.37
C TRP A 39 -14.92 1.28 19.07
N ASN A 40 -15.54 0.18 18.62
CA ASN A 40 -16.35 0.13 17.40
C ASN A 40 -17.31 1.33 17.28
N LYS A 41 -18.12 1.57 18.31
CA LYS A 41 -19.11 2.66 18.32
C LYS A 41 -18.46 4.04 18.16
N GLY A 42 -17.39 4.30 18.93
CA GLY A 42 -16.68 5.59 18.89
C GLY A 42 -15.96 5.83 17.57
N LEU A 43 -15.30 4.80 17.03
CA LEU A 43 -14.62 4.89 15.74
C LEU A 43 -15.58 5.15 14.58
N LEU A 44 -16.72 4.46 14.55
CA LEU A 44 -17.71 4.67 13.50
C LEU A 44 -18.42 6.02 13.63
N ALA A 45 -18.74 6.45 14.85
CA ALA A 45 -19.30 7.78 15.09
C ALA A 45 -18.35 8.90 14.68
N LEU A 46 -17.05 8.73 14.92
CA LEU A 46 -16.02 9.69 14.49
C LEU A 46 -15.89 9.77 12.95
N LEU A 47 -16.03 8.63 12.26
CA LEU A 47 -15.84 8.56 10.80
C LEU A 47 -17.09 8.96 10.00
N TYR A 48 -18.26 8.54 10.47
CA TYR A 48 -19.53 8.69 9.73
C TYR A 48 -20.47 9.74 10.32
N GLY A 49 -20.22 10.21 11.54
CA GLY A 49 -21.06 11.22 12.19
C GLY A 49 -22.51 10.77 12.35
N ASN A 50 -23.45 11.61 11.93
CA ASN A 50 -24.88 11.36 12.00
C ASN A 50 -25.39 10.76 10.68
N VAL A 51 -25.25 9.44 10.51
CA VAL A 51 -25.91 8.68 9.43
C VAL A 51 -27.16 7.99 9.97
N GLU A 52 -28.03 7.56 9.06
CA GLU A 52 -29.26 6.81 9.38
C GLU A 52 -28.96 5.59 10.25
N ALA A 53 -29.85 5.27 11.19
CA ALA A 53 -29.65 4.21 12.17
C ALA A 53 -29.39 2.82 11.54
N ASP A 54 -30.07 2.52 10.44
CA ASP A 54 -29.92 1.27 9.70
C ASP A 54 -28.54 1.16 9.05
N VAL A 55 -28.04 2.25 8.46
CA VAL A 55 -26.71 2.31 7.87
C VAL A 55 -25.64 2.15 8.95
N MET A 56 -25.81 2.80 10.10
CA MET A 56 -24.88 2.67 11.23
C MET A 56 -24.88 1.24 11.78
N SER A 57 -26.03 0.59 11.87
CA SER A 57 -26.17 -0.80 12.32
C SER A 57 -25.44 -1.76 11.38
N ALA A 58 -25.68 -1.64 10.08
CA ALA A 58 -24.99 -2.43 9.05
C ALA A 58 -23.46 -2.21 9.08
N ALA A 59 -23.02 -0.95 9.22
CA ALA A 59 -21.61 -0.60 9.33
C ALA A 59 -20.94 -1.24 10.55
N ARG A 60 -21.63 -1.28 11.71
CA ARG A 60 -21.14 -1.95 12.92
C ARG A 60 -20.95 -3.44 12.74
N ILE A 61 -21.96 -4.14 12.18
CA ILE A 61 -21.88 -5.58 11.92
C ILE A 61 -20.70 -5.87 10.99
N TYR A 62 -20.61 -5.13 9.89
CA TYR A 62 -19.50 -5.24 8.94
C TYR A 62 -18.16 -5.05 9.62
N PHE A 63 -18.01 -3.98 10.41
CA PHE A 63 -16.76 -3.63 11.07
C PHE A 63 -16.34 -4.69 12.11
N TYR A 64 -17.29 -5.24 12.89
CA TYR A 64 -17.02 -6.33 13.83
C TYR A 64 -16.45 -7.56 13.13
N ILE A 65 -17.12 -8.03 12.08
CA ILE A 65 -16.70 -9.23 11.34
C ILE A 65 -15.32 -9.01 10.68
N VAL A 66 -15.12 -7.83 10.07
CA VAL A 66 -13.85 -7.49 9.42
C VAL A 66 -12.71 -7.31 10.44
N ALA A 67 -12.99 -6.76 11.62
CA ALA A 67 -12.00 -6.63 12.68
C ALA A 67 -11.45 -7.99 13.14
N VAL A 68 -12.31 -9.00 13.26
CA VAL A 68 -11.92 -10.39 13.58
C VAL A 68 -10.97 -10.96 12.51
N SER A 69 -11.03 -10.48 11.30
CA SER A 69 -10.14 -10.95 10.21
C SER A 69 -8.71 -10.36 10.24
N PHE A 70 -8.42 -9.34 11.08
CA PHE A 70 -7.11 -8.68 11.10
C PHE A 70 -5.93 -9.62 11.39
N PRO A 71 -5.99 -10.54 12.37
CA PRO A 71 -4.91 -11.49 12.60
C PRO A 71 -4.61 -12.36 11.38
N PHE A 72 -5.64 -12.84 10.70
CA PHE A 72 -5.49 -13.67 9.50
C PHE A 72 -4.87 -12.88 8.35
N LEU A 73 -5.31 -11.63 8.15
CA LEU A 73 -4.71 -10.72 7.18
C LEU A 73 -3.23 -10.45 7.48
N GLY A 74 -2.90 -10.26 8.76
CA GLY A 74 -1.52 -10.10 9.22
C GLY A 74 -0.65 -11.31 8.90
N ILE A 75 -1.11 -12.51 9.26
CA ILE A 75 -0.41 -13.77 8.97
C ILE A 75 -0.19 -13.95 7.47
N TYR A 76 -1.22 -13.73 6.65
CA TYR A 76 -1.09 -13.80 5.20
C TYR A 76 -0.05 -12.81 4.66
N ASN A 77 -0.11 -11.55 5.06
CA ASN A 77 0.82 -10.50 4.60
C ASN A 77 2.27 -10.81 5.02
N GLY A 78 2.47 -11.27 6.26
CA GLY A 78 3.78 -11.70 6.76
C GLY A 78 4.35 -12.86 5.94
N GLY A 79 3.57 -13.92 5.73
CA GLY A 79 3.98 -15.07 4.94
C GLY A 79 4.25 -14.74 3.47
N ALA A 80 3.39 -13.91 2.86
CA ALA A 80 3.59 -13.44 1.50
C ALA A 80 4.86 -12.58 1.36
N ALA A 81 5.18 -11.76 2.37
CA ALA A 81 6.43 -10.99 2.39
C ALA A 81 7.67 -11.90 2.50
N LEU A 82 7.59 -12.98 3.28
CA LEU A 82 8.69 -13.97 3.38
C LEU A 82 8.92 -14.69 2.06
N PHE A 83 7.87 -15.18 1.39
CA PHE A 83 8.03 -15.79 0.07
C PHE A 83 8.63 -14.83 -0.95
N ARG A 84 8.23 -13.55 -0.94
CA ARG A 84 8.86 -12.54 -1.79
C ARG A 84 10.32 -12.32 -1.42
N ALA A 85 10.66 -12.28 -0.12
CA ALA A 85 12.04 -12.07 0.35
C ALA A 85 13.02 -13.16 -0.13
N VAL A 86 12.54 -14.40 -0.29
CA VAL A 86 13.34 -15.51 -0.83
C VAL A 86 13.22 -15.67 -2.36
N GLY A 87 12.59 -14.72 -3.03
CA GLY A 87 12.45 -14.71 -4.51
C GLY A 87 11.33 -15.58 -5.06
N ASP A 88 10.44 -16.13 -4.23
CA ASP A 88 9.33 -16.98 -4.67
C ASP A 88 7.97 -16.25 -4.60
N SER A 89 7.86 -15.19 -5.38
CA SER A 89 6.63 -14.40 -5.46
C SER A 89 5.44 -15.15 -6.08
N LYS A 90 5.69 -16.26 -6.81
CA LYS A 90 4.63 -17.09 -7.43
C LYS A 90 3.69 -17.67 -6.38
N VAL A 91 4.21 -18.09 -5.24
CA VAL A 91 3.41 -18.65 -4.14
C VAL A 91 2.45 -17.60 -3.60
N SER A 92 2.94 -16.42 -3.25
CA SER A 92 2.08 -15.34 -2.74
C SER A 92 1.03 -14.90 -3.75
N MET A 93 1.37 -14.89 -5.05
CA MET A 93 0.43 -14.59 -6.14
C MET A 93 -0.70 -15.64 -6.21
N LYS A 94 -0.35 -16.94 -6.21
CA LYS A 94 -1.35 -18.03 -6.28
C LYS A 94 -2.31 -17.98 -5.08
N VAL A 95 -1.80 -17.81 -3.87
CA VAL A 95 -2.63 -17.70 -2.67
C VAL A 95 -3.56 -16.48 -2.75
N SER A 96 -3.05 -15.33 -3.19
CA SER A 96 -3.86 -14.12 -3.40
C SER A 96 -4.96 -14.35 -4.42
N LEU A 97 -4.64 -15.00 -5.55
CA LEU A 97 -5.62 -15.28 -6.60
C LEU A 97 -6.75 -16.19 -6.08
N VAL A 98 -6.42 -17.28 -5.39
CA VAL A 98 -7.41 -18.18 -4.78
C VAL A 98 -8.27 -17.44 -3.75
N ALA A 99 -7.64 -16.65 -2.86
CA ALA A 99 -8.38 -15.89 -1.84
C ALA A 99 -9.35 -14.86 -2.47
N ASN A 100 -8.91 -14.16 -3.52
CA ASN A 100 -9.77 -13.21 -4.23
C ASN A 100 -10.91 -13.90 -4.97
N LEU A 101 -10.64 -15.05 -5.63
CA LEU A 101 -11.69 -15.83 -6.28
C LEU A 101 -12.76 -16.30 -5.28
N VAL A 102 -12.31 -16.86 -4.14
CA VAL A 102 -13.21 -17.28 -3.05
C VAL A 102 -13.99 -16.09 -2.49
N ASN A 103 -13.37 -14.92 -2.36
CA ASN A 103 -14.07 -13.72 -1.91
C ASN A 103 -15.15 -13.28 -2.91
N VAL A 104 -14.86 -13.25 -4.20
CA VAL A 104 -15.82 -12.87 -5.25
C VAL A 104 -17.00 -13.86 -5.30
N VAL A 105 -16.70 -15.17 -5.33
CA VAL A 105 -17.73 -16.22 -5.33
C VAL A 105 -18.54 -16.19 -4.03
N GLY A 106 -17.87 -16.05 -2.89
CA GLY A 106 -18.53 -15.93 -1.58
C GLY A 106 -19.45 -14.72 -1.49
N ASN A 107 -19.01 -13.55 -2.02
CA ASN A 107 -19.87 -12.37 -2.12
C ASN A 107 -21.10 -12.64 -2.99
N ALA A 108 -20.92 -13.27 -4.16
CA ALA A 108 -22.04 -13.59 -5.03
C ALA A 108 -23.06 -14.53 -4.33
N ILE A 109 -22.61 -15.59 -3.68
CA ILE A 109 -23.46 -16.53 -2.98
C ILE A 109 -24.18 -15.90 -1.78
N LEU A 110 -23.43 -15.17 -0.93
CA LEU A 110 -23.98 -14.65 0.32
C LEU A 110 -24.83 -13.39 0.13
N ILE A 111 -24.48 -12.53 -0.82
CA ILE A 111 -25.24 -11.30 -1.09
C ILE A 111 -26.48 -11.61 -1.93
N TYR A 112 -26.32 -12.31 -3.06
CA TYR A 112 -27.42 -12.54 -4.00
C TYR A 112 -28.16 -13.86 -3.75
N GLY A 113 -27.44 -14.94 -3.36
CA GLY A 113 -28.05 -16.25 -3.11
C GLY A 113 -28.74 -16.32 -1.75
N ALA A 114 -28.06 -15.97 -0.68
CA ALA A 114 -28.60 -15.99 0.69
C ALA A 114 -29.33 -14.70 1.10
N GLY A 115 -29.19 -13.62 0.35
CA GLY A 115 -29.86 -12.34 0.61
C GLY A 115 -29.41 -11.60 1.87
N ILE A 116 -28.26 -11.97 2.46
CA ILE A 116 -27.77 -11.38 3.73
C ILE A 116 -26.94 -10.10 3.55
N GLY A 117 -26.94 -9.52 2.36
CA GLY A 117 -26.42 -8.18 2.06
C GLY A 117 -25.02 -7.89 2.60
N VAL A 118 -24.89 -6.81 3.37
CA VAL A 118 -23.61 -6.33 3.93
C VAL A 118 -22.95 -7.35 4.85
N THR A 119 -23.72 -8.11 5.62
CA THR A 119 -23.21 -9.19 6.48
C THR A 119 -22.55 -10.30 5.65
N GLY A 120 -23.15 -10.63 4.50
CA GLY A 120 -22.59 -11.61 3.55
C GLY A 120 -21.24 -11.17 2.99
N ALA A 121 -21.11 -9.91 2.63
CA ALA A 121 -19.84 -9.33 2.17
C ALA A 121 -18.75 -9.42 3.26
N ALA A 122 -19.11 -9.13 4.52
CA ALA A 122 -18.17 -9.23 5.64
C ALA A 122 -17.74 -10.67 5.92
N LEU A 123 -18.66 -11.63 5.92
CA LEU A 123 -18.38 -13.05 6.13
C LEU A 123 -17.51 -13.63 5.00
N SER A 124 -17.81 -13.29 3.76
CA SER A 124 -16.99 -13.70 2.62
C SER A 124 -15.54 -13.18 2.75
N THR A 125 -15.39 -11.92 3.19
CA THR A 125 -14.08 -11.32 3.44
C THR A 125 -13.35 -12.04 4.58
N LEU A 126 -14.02 -12.35 5.68
CA LEU A 126 -13.45 -13.10 6.80
C LEU A 126 -12.98 -14.48 6.34
N PHE A 127 -13.84 -15.22 5.65
CA PHE A 127 -13.52 -16.56 5.17
C PHE A 127 -12.33 -16.58 4.21
N SER A 128 -12.30 -15.66 3.23
CA SER A 128 -11.18 -15.56 2.27
C SER A 128 -9.85 -15.21 2.95
N ARG A 129 -9.87 -14.39 4.01
CA ARG A 129 -8.68 -14.06 4.81
C ARG A 129 -8.21 -15.24 5.66
N ILE A 130 -9.12 -15.98 6.27
CA ILE A 130 -8.79 -17.22 6.98
C ILE A 130 -8.14 -18.22 6.03
N LEU A 131 -8.76 -18.45 4.87
CA LEU A 131 -8.24 -19.37 3.85
C LEU A 131 -6.84 -18.95 3.39
N SER A 132 -6.63 -17.66 3.09
CA SER A 132 -5.31 -17.17 2.68
C SER A 132 -4.24 -17.34 3.76
N ALA A 133 -4.60 -17.12 5.03
CA ALA A 133 -3.70 -17.34 6.16
C ALA A 133 -3.33 -18.82 6.32
N VAL A 134 -4.30 -19.72 6.23
CA VAL A 134 -4.08 -21.17 6.31
C VAL A 134 -3.19 -21.63 5.15
N LEU A 135 -3.53 -21.25 3.92
CA LEU A 135 -2.76 -21.63 2.74
C LEU A 135 -1.32 -21.16 2.82
N ILE A 136 -1.07 -19.89 3.20
CA ILE A 136 0.29 -19.36 3.27
C ILE A 136 1.12 -20.07 4.34
N VAL A 137 0.54 -20.38 5.50
CA VAL A 137 1.21 -21.11 6.58
C VAL A 137 1.55 -22.55 6.17
N VAL A 138 0.61 -23.25 5.52
CA VAL A 138 0.84 -24.62 5.03
C VAL A 138 1.96 -24.64 3.99
N LEU A 139 1.97 -23.67 3.07
CA LEU A 139 3.01 -23.56 2.05
C LEU A 139 4.37 -23.16 2.64
N LEU A 140 4.40 -22.32 3.69
CA LEU A 140 5.63 -22.01 4.42
C LEU A 140 6.23 -23.26 5.08
N LYS A 141 5.41 -24.09 5.72
CA LYS A 141 5.88 -25.35 6.33
C LYS A 141 6.42 -26.35 5.31
N LYS A 142 5.97 -26.30 4.07
CA LYS A 142 6.42 -27.16 2.96
C LYS A 142 7.59 -26.56 2.17
N SER A 143 8.03 -25.35 2.50
CA SER A 143 9.07 -24.67 1.75
C SER A 143 10.48 -25.05 2.21
N ASP A 144 11.30 -25.55 1.30
CA ASP A 144 12.71 -25.82 1.56
C ASP A 144 13.58 -24.55 1.64
N LYS A 145 13.05 -23.42 1.19
CA LYS A 145 13.75 -22.13 1.15
C LYS A 145 13.63 -21.34 2.47
N ILE A 146 12.57 -21.59 3.24
CA ILE A 146 12.29 -20.91 4.49
C ILE A 146 12.16 -21.96 5.57
N ILE A 147 13.27 -22.24 6.23
CA ILE A 147 13.28 -23.16 7.37
C ILE A 147 12.89 -22.34 8.60
N MET A 148 11.63 -22.45 9.02
CA MET A 148 11.20 -21.82 10.27
C MET A 148 11.94 -22.45 11.45
N SER A 149 12.52 -21.61 12.30
CA SER A 149 13.20 -22.10 13.51
C SER A 149 12.17 -22.73 14.45
N ASN A 150 12.54 -23.89 15.03
CA ASN A 150 11.66 -24.54 16.00
C ASN A 150 11.59 -23.80 17.36
N HIS A 151 12.41 -22.75 17.52
CA HIS A 151 12.48 -21.93 18.72
C HIS A 151 11.64 -20.66 18.56
N TRP A 152 10.44 -20.65 19.13
CA TRP A 152 9.52 -19.50 19.17
C TRP A 152 9.83 -18.55 20.35
N ARG A 153 11.08 -18.45 20.77
CA ARG A 153 11.49 -17.50 21.80
C ARG A 153 11.56 -16.09 21.21
N LEU A 154 11.18 -15.13 22.04
CA LEU A 154 11.20 -13.72 21.66
C LEU A 154 12.65 -13.24 21.59
N ASP A 155 13.12 -12.91 20.38
CA ASP A 155 14.42 -12.30 20.14
C ASP A 155 14.26 -10.80 19.97
N THR A 156 14.52 -10.05 21.05
CA THR A 156 14.35 -8.59 21.08
C THR A 156 15.23 -7.86 20.09
N LYS A 157 16.40 -8.43 19.71
CA LYS A 157 17.31 -7.82 18.74
C LYS A 157 16.73 -7.88 17.33
N ILE A 158 16.26 -9.07 16.91
CA ILE A 158 15.63 -9.25 15.60
C ILE A 158 14.30 -8.51 15.54
N LEU A 159 13.48 -8.61 16.60
CA LEU A 159 12.23 -7.89 16.71
C LEU A 159 12.44 -6.37 16.60
N GLY A 160 13.47 -5.84 17.27
CA GLY A 160 13.85 -4.43 17.18
C GLY A 160 14.18 -4.00 15.75
N LYS A 161 14.89 -4.84 14.97
CA LYS A 161 15.18 -4.57 13.55
C LYS A 161 13.92 -4.58 12.69
N ILE A 162 12.99 -5.49 12.95
CA ILE A 162 11.70 -5.57 12.25
C ILE A 162 10.85 -4.34 12.56
N LEU A 163 10.73 -3.97 13.83
CA LEU A 163 9.97 -2.80 14.27
C LEU A 163 10.60 -1.48 13.81
N TYR A 164 11.93 -1.41 13.72
CA TYR A 164 12.64 -0.25 13.18
C TYR A 164 12.20 0.12 11.76
N ILE A 165 11.85 -0.89 10.96
CA ILE A 165 11.30 -0.69 9.60
C ILE A 165 9.77 -0.59 9.65
N GLY A 166 9.12 -1.48 10.40
CA GLY A 166 7.67 -1.65 10.41
C GLY A 166 6.93 -0.44 10.98
N VAL A 167 7.40 0.10 12.11
CA VAL A 167 6.73 1.22 12.79
C VAL A 167 6.76 2.50 11.95
N PRO A 168 7.91 2.98 11.42
CA PRO A 168 7.91 4.15 10.56
C PRO A 168 7.06 3.98 9.30
N ASN A 169 7.11 2.81 8.66
CA ASN A 169 6.29 2.53 7.48
C ASN A 169 4.78 2.48 7.81
N GLY A 170 4.42 1.92 8.96
CA GLY A 170 3.03 1.92 9.45
C GLY A 170 2.52 3.33 9.73
N LEU A 171 3.30 4.15 10.44
CA LEU A 171 2.99 5.55 10.72
C LEU A 171 2.85 6.37 9.43
N GLU A 172 3.79 6.21 8.50
CA GLU A 172 3.74 6.87 7.20
C GLU A 172 2.42 6.55 6.45
N ASN A 173 2.06 5.26 6.35
CA ASN A 173 0.82 4.85 5.70
C ASN A 173 -0.43 5.36 6.41
N SER A 174 -0.45 5.33 7.75
CA SER A 174 -1.59 5.83 8.54
C SER A 174 -1.79 7.33 8.35
N ILE A 175 -0.70 8.11 8.45
CA ILE A 175 -0.73 9.56 8.25
C ILE A 175 -1.10 9.91 6.81
N PHE A 176 -0.64 9.10 5.83
CA PHE A 176 -1.03 9.26 4.43
C PHE A 176 -2.53 9.07 4.22
N GLN A 177 -3.14 8.08 4.87
CA GLN A 177 -4.59 7.86 4.77
C GLN A 177 -5.40 8.99 5.41
N ILE A 178 -4.94 9.54 6.55
CA ILE A 178 -5.57 10.71 7.18
C ILE A 178 -5.52 11.91 6.22
N GLY A 179 -4.37 12.21 5.65
CA GLY A 179 -4.23 13.31 4.70
C GLY A 179 -5.08 13.12 3.44
N LYS A 180 -5.25 11.88 2.96
CA LYS A 180 -6.16 11.53 1.86
C LYS A 180 -7.62 11.79 2.23
N LEU A 181 -8.04 11.46 3.45
CA LEU A 181 -9.39 11.75 3.94
C LEU A 181 -9.65 13.24 3.98
N LEU A 182 -8.72 14.06 4.49
CA LEU A 182 -8.85 15.51 4.55
C LEU A 182 -8.98 16.13 3.15
N THR A 183 -8.16 15.70 2.20
CA THR A 183 -8.26 16.19 0.82
C THR A 183 -9.55 15.74 0.14
N THR A 184 -10.05 14.55 0.43
CA THR A 184 -11.35 14.08 -0.09
C THR A 184 -12.51 14.87 0.52
N SER A 185 -12.45 15.19 1.81
CA SER A 185 -13.44 16.05 2.48
C SER A 185 -13.44 17.47 1.89
N LEU A 186 -12.27 18.03 1.61
CA LEU A 186 -12.16 19.32 0.91
C LEU A 186 -12.82 19.28 -0.47
N ILE A 187 -12.58 18.21 -1.25
CA ILE A 187 -13.19 18.07 -2.59
C ILE A 187 -14.72 17.95 -2.49
N ALA A 188 -15.25 17.30 -1.45
CA ALA A 188 -16.70 17.23 -1.24
C ALA A 188 -17.33 18.62 -1.08
N GLY A 189 -16.61 19.60 -0.52
CA GLY A 189 -17.02 20.99 -0.43
C GLY A 189 -17.13 21.72 -1.78
N PHE A 190 -16.53 21.19 -2.85
CA PHE A 190 -16.63 21.77 -4.21
C PHE A 190 -17.83 21.26 -5.02
N GLY A 191 -18.68 20.44 -4.40
CA GLY A 191 -19.91 19.94 -4.99
C GLY A 191 -19.84 18.55 -5.62
N MET A 192 -21.00 18.07 -6.08
CA MET A 192 -21.18 16.69 -6.54
C MET A 192 -20.35 16.39 -7.80
N ALA A 193 -20.27 17.31 -8.75
CA ALA A 193 -19.51 17.13 -9.99
C ALA A 193 -18.00 16.91 -9.71
N ALA A 194 -17.42 17.71 -8.80
CA ALA A 194 -16.02 17.59 -8.38
C ALA A 194 -15.77 16.28 -7.63
N THR A 195 -16.66 15.90 -6.73
CA THR A 195 -16.56 14.66 -5.95
C THR A 195 -16.63 13.43 -6.84
N THR A 196 -17.59 13.40 -7.76
CA THR A 196 -17.74 12.30 -8.72
C THR A 196 -16.54 12.22 -9.67
N ALA A 197 -16.09 13.36 -10.21
CA ALA A 197 -14.93 13.42 -11.07
C ALA A 197 -13.67 12.90 -10.36
N ASN A 198 -13.44 13.28 -9.10
CA ASN A 198 -12.32 12.78 -8.29
C ASN A 198 -12.39 11.27 -8.05
N ALA A 199 -13.56 10.74 -7.70
CA ALA A 199 -13.77 9.32 -7.46
C ALA A 199 -13.50 8.48 -8.71
N VAL A 200 -14.09 8.87 -9.85
CA VAL A 200 -13.91 8.17 -11.13
C VAL A 200 -12.46 8.25 -11.60
N THR A 201 -11.85 9.45 -11.59
CA THR A 201 -10.45 9.63 -11.97
C THR A 201 -9.53 8.79 -11.07
N GLY A 202 -9.75 8.82 -9.75
CA GLY A 202 -8.95 8.04 -8.80
C GLY A 202 -9.04 6.53 -9.04
N SER A 203 -10.22 6.02 -9.37
CA SER A 203 -10.44 4.61 -9.71
C SER A 203 -9.67 4.22 -10.96
N ILE A 204 -9.80 5.00 -12.04
CA ILE A 204 -9.12 4.73 -13.33
C ILE A 204 -7.60 4.89 -13.18
N ALA A 205 -7.11 5.95 -12.55
CA ALA A 205 -5.69 6.21 -12.35
C ALA A 205 -5.00 5.12 -11.51
N SER A 206 -5.73 4.45 -10.60
CA SER A 206 -5.18 3.35 -9.80
C SER A 206 -4.69 2.19 -10.68
N PHE A 207 -5.33 1.91 -11.80
CA PHE A 207 -4.88 0.87 -12.74
C PHE A 207 -3.51 1.20 -13.34
N GLN A 208 -3.27 2.46 -13.71
CA GLN A 208 -1.96 2.88 -14.21
C GLN A 208 -0.86 2.70 -13.16
N GLN A 209 -1.18 2.90 -11.87
CA GLN A 209 -0.20 2.82 -10.78
C GLN A 209 0.19 1.39 -10.39
N ILE A 210 -0.60 0.36 -10.78
CA ILE A 210 -0.36 -1.04 -10.41
C ILE A 210 1.06 -1.51 -10.77
N PRO A 211 1.59 -1.33 -12.00
CA PRO A 211 2.92 -1.81 -12.34
C PRO A 211 4.03 -1.15 -11.52
N ALA A 212 3.96 0.17 -11.31
CA ALA A 212 4.96 0.88 -10.53
C ALA A 212 4.97 0.42 -9.06
N ASN A 213 3.79 0.17 -8.47
CA ASN A 213 3.66 -0.38 -7.13
C ASN A 213 4.21 -1.81 -7.05
N ALA A 214 3.92 -2.66 -8.03
CA ALA A 214 4.44 -4.03 -8.10
C ALA A 214 5.98 -4.05 -8.19
N ILE A 215 6.55 -3.21 -9.06
CA ILE A 215 8.01 -3.05 -9.20
C ILE A 215 8.60 -2.50 -7.91
N GLY A 216 7.94 -1.54 -7.25
CA GLY A 216 8.36 -1.00 -5.96
C GLY A 216 8.46 -2.09 -4.88
N VAL A 217 7.48 -3.00 -4.82
CA VAL A 217 7.53 -4.15 -3.90
C VAL A 217 8.66 -5.13 -4.27
N ALA A 218 8.87 -5.39 -5.57
CA ALA A 218 9.99 -6.22 -6.02
C ALA A 218 11.36 -5.60 -5.71
N MET A 219 11.48 -4.27 -5.74
CA MET A 219 12.71 -3.56 -5.34
C MET A 219 13.11 -3.85 -3.89
N ILE A 220 12.15 -4.02 -2.98
CA ILE A 220 12.46 -4.35 -1.57
C ILE A 220 13.23 -5.66 -1.50
N THR A 221 12.83 -6.65 -2.29
CA THR A 221 13.49 -7.97 -2.33
C THR A 221 14.85 -7.88 -3.01
N VAL A 222 14.89 -7.39 -4.26
CA VAL A 222 16.12 -7.41 -5.07
C VAL A 222 17.21 -6.55 -4.44
N ILE A 223 16.88 -5.31 -4.09
CA ILE A 223 17.85 -4.39 -3.47
C ILE A 223 18.21 -4.85 -2.06
N GLY A 224 17.23 -5.38 -1.30
CA GLY A 224 17.50 -5.95 0.02
C GLY A 224 18.49 -7.11 -0.01
N GLN A 225 18.38 -8.01 -0.99
CA GLN A 225 19.32 -9.11 -1.19
C GLN A 225 20.70 -8.60 -1.63
N CYS A 226 20.79 -7.69 -2.58
CA CYS A 226 22.06 -7.09 -3.00
C CYS A 226 22.79 -6.38 -1.83
N ILE A 227 22.05 -5.60 -1.03
CA ILE A 227 22.60 -4.94 0.16
C ILE A 227 23.07 -5.96 1.20
N GLY A 228 22.29 -7.03 1.41
CA GLY A 228 22.64 -8.12 2.33
C GLY A 228 23.91 -8.88 1.90
N ALA A 229 24.10 -9.05 0.60
CA ALA A 229 25.31 -9.64 0.01
C ALA A 229 26.53 -8.69 0.02
N GLY A 230 26.36 -7.42 0.40
CA GLY A 230 27.43 -6.41 0.32
C GLY A 230 27.61 -5.77 -1.05
N GLU A 231 26.84 -6.20 -2.06
CA GLU A 231 26.95 -5.85 -3.48
C GLU A 231 26.23 -4.53 -3.80
N THR A 232 26.80 -3.42 -3.36
CA THR A 232 26.15 -2.09 -3.49
C THR A 232 26.08 -1.59 -4.94
N GLU A 233 27.04 -1.96 -5.79
CA GLU A 233 27.02 -1.62 -7.21
C GLU A 233 25.90 -2.34 -7.95
N GLN A 234 25.69 -3.61 -7.65
CA GLN A 234 24.56 -4.38 -8.18
C GLN A 234 23.22 -3.80 -7.71
N ALA A 235 23.13 -3.37 -6.45
CA ALA A 235 21.92 -2.72 -5.94
C ALA A 235 21.58 -1.46 -6.77
N LEU A 236 22.57 -0.62 -7.10
CA LEU A 236 22.37 0.55 -7.95
C LEU A 236 22.03 0.19 -9.40
N TYR A 237 22.64 -0.86 -9.95
CA TYR A 237 22.34 -1.35 -11.29
C TYR A 237 20.88 -1.81 -11.40
N TYR A 238 20.44 -2.67 -10.46
CA TYR A 238 19.06 -3.15 -10.45
C TYR A 238 18.06 -2.04 -10.15
N LEU A 239 18.38 -1.09 -9.26
CA LEU A 239 17.55 0.08 -9.05
C LEU A 239 17.27 0.81 -10.37
N LYS A 240 18.33 1.16 -11.13
CA LYS A 240 18.19 1.84 -12.41
C LYS A 240 17.39 1.02 -13.42
N LYS A 241 17.67 -0.30 -13.51
CA LYS A 241 16.97 -1.20 -14.43
C LYS A 241 15.48 -1.31 -14.10
N MET A 242 15.15 -1.53 -12.84
CA MET A 242 13.76 -1.64 -12.39
C MET A 242 13.00 -0.31 -12.53
N MET A 243 13.65 0.82 -12.32
CA MET A 243 13.08 2.14 -12.61
C MET A 243 12.76 2.30 -14.10
N LYS A 244 13.64 1.90 -15.01
CA LYS A 244 13.36 1.93 -16.46
C LYS A 244 12.13 1.08 -16.81
N VAL A 245 12.01 -0.12 -16.24
CA VAL A 245 10.85 -0.99 -16.44
C VAL A 245 9.58 -0.34 -15.89
N ALA A 246 9.66 0.28 -14.70
CA ALA A 246 8.52 1.00 -14.13
C ALA A 246 8.03 2.12 -15.06
N TYR A 247 8.95 2.93 -15.58
CA TYR A 247 8.62 3.98 -16.54
C TYR A 247 8.03 3.43 -17.83
N ALA A 248 8.62 2.38 -18.40
CA ALA A 248 8.11 1.75 -19.61
C ALA A 248 6.66 1.25 -19.44
N CYS A 249 6.37 0.59 -18.31
CA CYS A 249 5.02 0.14 -18.00
C CYS A 249 4.04 1.31 -17.79
N MET A 250 4.47 2.38 -17.11
CA MET A 250 3.63 3.56 -16.87
C MET A 250 3.30 4.28 -18.17
N ILE A 251 4.26 4.37 -19.10
CA ILE A 251 4.07 4.96 -20.43
C ILE A 251 3.15 4.09 -21.29
N LEU A 252 3.39 2.77 -21.28
CA LEU A 252 2.60 1.79 -22.04
C LEU A 252 1.11 1.81 -21.64
N LEU A 253 0.80 2.03 -20.37
CA LEU A 253 -0.58 2.16 -19.89
C LEU A 253 -1.10 3.59 -20.01
N GLY A 254 -0.28 4.60 -19.72
CA GLY A 254 -0.70 5.98 -19.66
C GLY A 254 -1.08 6.56 -21.02
N ILE A 255 -0.31 6.25 -22.08
CA ILE A 255 -0.62 6.75 -23.43
C ILE A 255 -2.00 6.27 -23.94
N PRO A 256 -2.34 4.97 -23.92
CA PRO A 256 -3.69 4.53 -24.28
C PRO A 256 -4.78 5.14 -23.41
N MET A 257 -4.54 5.29 -22.08
CA MET A 257 -5.52 5.89 -21.19
C MET A 257 -5.78 7.37 -21.53
N ILE A 258 -4.79 8.12 -22.02
CA ILE A 258 -4.97 9.49 -22.49
C ILE A 258 -5.75 9.50 -23.82
N ILE A 259 -5.35 8.65 -24.77
CA ILE A 259 -6.00 8.58 -26.11
C ILE A 259 -7.49 8.20 -25.96
N PHE A 260 -7.77 7.21 -25.12
CA PHE A 260 -9.12 6.71 -24.87
C PHE A 260 -9.79 7.30 -23.62
N ALA A 261 -9.30 8.44 -23.10
CA ALA A 261 -9.83 9.05 -21.88
C ALA A 261 -11.34 9.30 -21.94
N ARG A 262 -11.82 9.85 -23.06
CA ARG A 262 -13.24 10.17 -23.23
C ARG A 262 -14.14 8.92 -23.30
N PRO A 263 -13.85 7.87 -24.13
CA PRO A 263 -14.61 6.61 -24.10
C PRO A 263 -14.56 5.92 -22.73
N ILE A 264 -13.40 5.87 -22.06
CA ILE A 264 -13.26 5.25 -20.73
C ILE A 264 -14.15 5.95 -19.71
N CYS A 265 -14.12 7.28 -19.65
CA CYS A 265 -14.99 8.05 -18.76
C CYS A 265 -16.47 7.92 -19.16
N GLY A 266 -16.79 7.67 -20.43
CA GLY A 266 -18.14 7.48 -20.95
C GLY A 266 -18.85 6.24 -20.36
N ILE A 267 -18.10 5.21 -19.94
CA ILE A 267 -18.65 4.01 -19.28
C ILE A 267 -19.41 4.36 -17.99
N TYR A 268 -19.03 5.47 -17.34
CA TYR A 268 -19.61 5.89 -16.06
C TYR A 268 -20.88 6.73 -16.19
N HIS A 269 -21.36 7.02 -17.41
CA HIS A 269 -22.57 7.80 -17.69
C HIS A 269 -22.63 9.13 -16.93
N LEU A 270 -21.52 9.89 -16.96
CA LEU A 270 -21.37 11.17 -16.24
C LEU A 270 -22.15 12.28 -16.89
N SER A 271 -22.56 13.30 -16.09
CA SER A 271 -23.11 14.54 -16.63
C SER A 271 -22.07 15.26 -17.51
N PRO A 272 -22.48 16.10 -18.47
CA PRO A 272 -21.55 16.80 -19.38
C PRO A 272 -20.48 17.62 -18.65
N GLU A 273 -20.83 18.24 -17.54
CA GLU A 273 -19.92 19.02 -16.70
C GLU A 273 -18.90 18.09 -16.00
N THR A 274 -19.40 17.06 -15.33
CA THR A 274 -18.54 16.07 -14.66
C THR A 274 -17.62 15.35 -15.64
N MET A 275 -18.09 15.05 -16.85
CA MET A 275 -17.30 14.45 -17.90
C MET A 275 -16.10 15.30 -18.29
N LYS A 276 -16.29 16.61 -18.49
CA LYS A 276 -15.18 17.53 -18.83
C LYS A 276 -14.10 17.53 -17.74
N ILE A 277 -14.52 17.65 -16.48
CA ILE A 277 -13.60 17.66 -15.34
C ILE A 277 -12.88 16.31 -15.26
N THR A 278 -13.58 15.17 -15.36
CA THR A 278 -13.02 13.83 -15.25
C THR A 278 -11.98 13.55 -16.33
N VAL A 279 -12.30 13.88 -17.60
CA VAL A 279 -11.35 13.68 -18.71
C VAL A 279 -10.10 14.53 -18.52
N PHE A 280 -10.25 15.80 -18.12
CA PHE A 280 -9.10 16.66 -17.82
C PHE A 280 -8.23 16.09 -16.70
N LEU A 281 -8.84 15.73 -15.56
CA LEU A 281 -8.12 15.17 -14.42
C LEU A 281 -7.45 13.83 -14.77
N LEU A 282 -8.09 12.99 -15.57
CA LEU A 282 -7.52 11.72 -16.00
C LEU A 282 -6.28 11.93 -16.88
N CYS A 283 -6.36 12.78 -17.90
CA CYS A 283 -5.21 13.11 -18.74
C CYS A 283 -4.08 13.72 -17.92
N TYR A 284 -4.38 14.67 -17.04
CA TYR A 284 -3.42 15.28 -16.14
C TYR A 284 -2.75 14.24 -15.24
N SER A 285 -3.54 13.37 -14.59
CA SER A 285 -3.05 12.30 -13.75
C SER A 285 -2.14 11.35 -14.50
N CYS A 286 -2.52 10.93 -15.71
CA CYS A 286 -1.72 10.01 -16.53
C CYS A 286 -0.35 10.60 -16.85
N VAL A 287 -0.29 11.88 -17.22
CA VAL A 287 0.99 12.58 -17.49
C VAL A 287 1.85 12.64 -16.23
N CYS A 288 1.27 13.07 -15.10
CA CYS A 288 1.99 13.14 -13.83
C CYS A 288 2.48 11.77 -13.36
N CYS A 289 1.68 10.73 -13.53
CA CYS A 289 2.07 9.35 -13.22
C CYS A 289 3.25 8.89 -14.08
N MET A 290 3.24 9.15 -15.37
CA MET A 290 4.36 8.80 -16.27
C MET A 290 5.65 9.54 -15.91
N LEU A 291 5.58 10.78 -15.45
CA LEU A 291 6.76 11.61 -15.18
C LEU A 291 7.34 11.41 -13.78
N VAL A 292 6.48 11.35 -12.75
CA VAL A 292 6.92 11.55 -11.36
C VAL A 292 6.65 10.36 -10.44
N HIS A 293 5.56 9.60 -10.66
CA HIS A 293 5.11 8.58 -9.73
C HIS A 293 6.16 7.51 -9.41
N PRO A 294 6.93 6.93 -10.37
CA PRO A 294 7.94 5.93 -10.05
C PRO A 294 9.04 6.46 -9.13
N LEU A 295 9.49 7.71 -9.32
CA LEU A 295 10.51 8.34 -8.47
C LEU A 295 10.00 8.61 -7.04
N SER A 296 8.70 8.88 -6.90
CA SER A 296 8.10 9.19 -5.59
C SER A 296 7.79 7.94 -4.76
N PHE A 297 7.31 6.87 -5.39
CA PHE A 297 6.79 5.69 -4.68
C PHE A 297 7.68 4.45 -4.83
N ALA A 298 8.10 4.08 -6.05
CA ALA A 298 8.91 2.90 -6.23
C ALA A 298 10.32 3.09 -5.64
N GLN A 299 10.91 4.27 -5.83
CA GLN A 299 12.25 4.60 -5.35
C GLN A 299 12.35 4.63 -3.81
N SER A 300 11.27 5.02 -3.11
CA SER A 300 11.22 4.99 -1.64
C SER A 300 11.40 3.57 -1.09
N ASN A 301 10.91 2.56 -1.80
CA ASN A 301 11.07 1.16 -1.41
C ASN A 301 12.53 0.68 -1.48
N ALA A 302 13.31 1.21 -2.42
CA ALA A 302 14.75 0.95 -2.48
C ALA A 302 15.50 1.54 -1.27
N LEU A 303 15.16 2.76 -0.87
CA LEU A 303 15.72 3.39 0.32
C LEU A 303 15.39 2.59 1.59
N ARG A 304 14.15 2.12 1.71
CA ARG A 304 13.71 1.26 2.83
C ARG A 304 14.43 -0.09 2.84
N ALA A 305 14.67 -0.68 1.67
CA ALA A 305 15.43 -1.92 1.54
C ALA A 305 16.87 -1.80 2.05
N ALA A 306 17.48 -0.61 1.91
CA ALA A 306 18.80 -0.28 2.44
C ALA A 306 18.80 0.17 3.92
N GLY A 307 17.64 0.22 4.59
CA GLY A 307 17.52 0.60 6.00
C GLY A 307 17.32 2.11 6.26
N ASP A 308 17.22 2.95 5.22
CA ASP A 308 17.02 4.40 5.35
C ASP A 308 15.53 4.78 5.51
N VAL A 309 14.89 4.14 6.50
CA VAL A 309 13.43 4.19 6.70
C VAL A 309 12.99 5.50 7.32
N ARG A 310 13.78 6.07 8.23
CA ARG A 310 13.43 7.32 8.91
C ARG A 310 13.38 8.49 7.94
N PHE A 311 14.33 8.54 6.99
CA PHE A 311 14.34 9.59 5.98
C PHE A 311 13.11 9.50 5.08
N THR A 312 12.77 8.30 4.60
CA THR A 312 11.58 8.12 3.76
C THR A 312 10.29 8.51 4.48
N MET A 313 10.15 8.14 5.75
CA MET A 313 9.00 8.51 6.58
C MET A 313 8.88 10.02 6.76
N ILE A 314 9.98 10.69 7.17
CA ILE A 314 9.96 12.14 7.42
C ILE A 314 9.60 12.90 6.15
N VAL A 315 10.24 12.56 5.02
CA VAL A 315 9.95 13.19 3.72
C VAL A 315 8.50 12.96 3.32
N ALA A 316 8.00 11.72 3.44
CA ALA A 316 6.64 11.40 3.05
C ALA A 316 5.59 12.12 3.91
N ILE A 317 5.80 12.20 5.23
CA ILE A 317 4.89 12.91 6.14
C ILE A 317 4.94 14.42 5.86
N ALA A 318 6.14 15.00 5.81
CA ALA A 318 6.30 16.44 5.60
C ALA A 318 5.69 16.87 4.24
N SER A 319 6.01 16.15 3.16
CA SER A 319 5.47 16.48 1.84
C SER A 319 3.94 16.31 1.78
N MET A 320 3.40 15.26 2.42
CA MET A 320 1.96 15.04 2.51
C MET A 320 1.23 16.21 3.17
N TRP A 321 1.73 16.67 4.32
CA TRP A 321 1.06 17.74 5.06
C TRP A 321 1.28 19.13 4.46
N LEU A 322 2.52 19.45 4.07
CA LEU A 322 2.86 20.77 3.51
C LEU A 322 2.40 20.92 2.07
N CYS A 323 2.77 19.96 1.21
CA CYS A 323 2.50 20.11 -0.23
C CYS A 323 1.11 19.60 -0.61
N ARG A 324 0.66 18.43 -0.07
CA ARG A 324 -0.62 17.88 -0.50
C ARG A 324 -1.80 18.50 0.26
N VAL A 325 -1.78 18.47 1.60
CA VAL A 325 -2.90 19.01 2.39
C VAL A 325 -2.86 20.54 2.38
N GLY A 326 -1.74 21.16 2.79
CA GLY A 326 -1.63 22.63 2.87
C GLY A 326 -1.89 23.32 1.54
N MET A 327 -1.21 22.88 0.47
CA MET A 327 -1.41 23.47 -0.85
C MET A 327 -2.79 23.14 -1.45
N ALA A 328 -3.44 22.03 -1.08
CA ALA A 328 -4.80 21.74 -1.51
C ALA A 328 -5.80 22.78 -1.00
N TYR A 329 -5.68 23.24 0.24
CA TYR A 329 -6.50 24.35 0.76
C TYR A 329 -6.17 25.68 0.09
N ILE A 330 -4.89 25.98 -0.13
CA ILE A 330 -4.47 27.24 -0.79
C ILE A 330 -4.93 27.26 -2.24
N LEU A 331 -4.62 26.23 -3.02
CA LEU A 331 -4.93 26.18 -4.46
C LEU A 331 -6.41 25.89 -4.72
N GLY A 332 -6.98 24.92 -3.97
CA GLY A 332 -8.36 24.49 -4.19
C GLY A 332 -9.38 25.51 -3.70
N GLN A 333 -9.26 25.94 -2.45
CA GLN A 333 -10.21 26.87 -1.83
C GLN A 333 -9.76 28.33 -1.94
N GLY A 334 -8.48 28.63 -1.61
CA GLY A 334 -7.98 30.00 -1.58
C GLY A 334 -7.92 30.67 -2.96
N LEU A 335 -7.40 29.97 -3.97
CA LEU A 335 -7.34 30.44 -5.36
C LEU A 335 -8.57 30.07 -6.22
N GLY A 336 -9.53 29.34 -5.65
CA GLY A 336 -10.76 28.96 -6.33
C GLY A 336 -10.59 27.94 -7.46
N LEU A 337 -9.44 27.22 -7.52
CA LEU A 337 -9.20 26.21 -8.57
C LEU A 337 -9.99 24.90 -8.35
N GLY A 338 -10.71 24.78 -7.23
CA GLY A 338 -11.53 23.61 -6.91
C GLY A 338 -10.75 22.30 -6.92
N VAL A 339 -11.33 21.25 -7.48
CA VAL A 339 -10.72 19.92 -7.55
C VAL A 339 -9.40 19.90 -8.33
N ILE A 340 -9.24 20.75 -9.33
CA ILE A 340 -8.00 20.86 -10.11
C ILE A 340 -6.85 21.32 -9.21
N GLY A 341 -7.07 22.31 -8.34
CA GLY A 341 -6.09 22.78 -7.36
C GLY A 341 -5.63 21.68 -6.41
N VAL A 342 -6.54 20.81 -5.97
CA VAL A 342 -6.18 19.64 -5.12
C VAL A 342 -5.31 18.63 -5.87
N TRP A 343 -5.57 18.38 -7.16
CA TRP A 343 -4.74 17.47 -7.96
C TRP A 343 -3.35 18.07 -8.24
N ILE A 344 -3.25 19.38 -8.44
CA ILE A 344 -1.96 20.07 -8.55
C ILE A 344 -1.18 19.93 -7.24
N ALA A 345 -1.81 20.15 -6.09
CA ALA A 345 -1.19 19.97 -4.77
C ALA A 345 -0.68 18.53 -4.56
N MET A 346 -1.44 17.53 -5.01
CA MET A 346 -1.04 16.12 -5.00
C MET A 346 0.22 15.88 -5.86
N THR A 347 0.30 16.51 -7.02
CA THR A 347 1.47 16.39 -7.89
C THR A 347 2.69 17.09 -7.28
N MET A 348 2.51 18.23 -6.62
CA MET A 348 3.61 18.90 -5.88
C MET A 348 4.20 18.01 -4.80
N ASP A 349 3.36 17.29 -4.02
CA ASP A 349 3.81 16.27 -3.07
C ASP A 349 4.69 15.21 -3.75
N TRP A 350 4.28 14.69 -4.90
CA TRP A 350 5.06 13.70 -5.66
C TRP A 350 6.39 14.25 -6.16
N VAL A 351 6.42 15.48 -6.67
CA VAL A 351 7.64 16.12 -7.17
C VAL A 351 8.65 16.33 -6.05
N VAL A 352 8.21 16.82 -4.89
CA VAL A 352 9.08 17.02 -3.73
C VAL A 352 9.69 15.70 -3.27
N ARG A 353 8.88 14.63 -3.15
CA ARG A 353 9.37 13.28 -2.82
C ARG A 353 10.37 12.78 -3.86
N ALA A 354 10.02 12.88 -5.15
CA ALA A 354 10.88 12.44 -6.25
C ALA A 354 12.24 13.12 -6.20
N PHE A 355 12.27 14.44 -5.99
CA PHE A 355 13.49 15.22 -5.88
C PHE A 355 14.34 14.79 -4.68
N LEU A 356 13.74 14.72 -3.49
CA LEU A 356 14.46 14.39 -2.26
C LEU A 356 14.97 12.94 -2.26
N PHE A 357 14.19 11.98 -2.73
CA PHE A 357 14.62 10.58 -2.81
C PHE A 357 15.72 10.38 -3.87
N THR A 358 15.58 11.03 -5.04
CA THR A 358 16.61 10.97 -6.09
C THR A 358 17.92 11.59 -5.61
N ASN A 359 17.87 12.74 -4.95
CA ASN A 359 19.05 13.38 -4.36
C ASN A 359 19.71 12.49 -3.29
N ARG A 360 18.91 11.83 -2.44
CA ARG A 360 19.39 10.90 -1.42
C ARG A 360 20.14 9.72 -2.01
N ILE A 361 19.67 9.19 -3.13
CA ILE A 361 20.33 8.09 -3.86
C ILE A 361 21.59 8.59 -4.55
N ARG A 362 21.53 9.73 -5.29
CA ARG A 362 22.69 10.28 -6.02
C ARG A 362 23.85 10.63 -5.08
N THR A 363 23.56 11.12 -3.89
CA THR A 363 24.59 11.47 -2.89
C THR A 363 25.14 10.26 -2.13
N GLY A 364 24.67 9.03 -2.41
CA GLY A 364 25.12 7.80 -1.72
C GLY A 364 24.72 7.71 -0.24
N LYS A 365 24.06 8.74 0.31
CA LYS A 365 23.70 8.81 1.75
C LYS A 365 22.79 7.68 2.23
N TRP A 366 22.03 7.07 1.33
CA TRP A 366 21.14 5.95 1.61
C TRP A 366 21.86 4.66 2.02
N LEU A 367 23.13 4.49 1.61
CA LEU A 367 23.98 3.34 1.95
C LEU A 367 24.59 3.43 3.36
N LYS A 368 24.48 4.57 4.04
CA LYS A 368 24.99 4.77 5.41
C LYS A 368 24.40 3.74 6.42
N TYR A 369 23.22 3.24 6.14
CA TYR A 369 22.50 2.35 7.04
C TYR A 369 22.50 0.88 6.58
N LYS A 370 23.28 0.55 5.53
CA LYS A 370 23.28 -0.79 4.90
C LYS A 370 23.57 -1.93 5.88
N ASP A 371 24.51 -1.72 6.81
CA ASP A 371 24.94 -2.73 7.77
C ASP A 371 24.04 -2.83 9.01
N ARG A 372 23.13 -1.88 9.20
CA ARG A 372 22.32 -1.79 10.43
C ARG A 372 21.34 -2.94 10.62
N LEU A 373 20.91 -3.56 9.55
CA LEU A 373 19.92 -4.62 9.58
C LEU A 373 20.54 -6.02 9.59
N VAL A 374 21.79 -6.17 9.15
CA VAL A 374 22.53 -7.45 9.13
C VAL A 374 23.38 -7.60 10.39
N LYS A 375 24.11 -6.57 10.80
CA LYS A 375 24.83 -6.51 12.08
C LYS A 375 23.86 -6.27 13.25
#